data_a37ccedbd58fe135975f4f52923a6b02
#
_entry.id   a37ccedbd58fe135975f4f52923a6b02
#
_cell.length_a   1.000
_cell.length_b   1.000
_cell.length_c   1.000
_cell.angle_alpha   90.00
_cell.angle_beta   90.00
_cell.angle_gamma   90.00
#
_symmetry.space_group_name_H-M   'P 1'
#
loop_
_entity.id
_entity.type
_entity.pdbx_description
1 polymer ?
#
loop_
_entity_poly.entity_id
_entity_poly.type
_entity_poly.pdbx_seq_one_letter_code
_entity_poly.pdbx_strand_id
1 'polypeptide(L)'
;MRILQISDTHNKHQQLTNLPAADVIVHCGDFTEQGTEEEVLDFLNWFIELPFEHKIFITGNHDLCLWDAEDIEELPKNVHFLQDRSCEIEGLKFFGLAYNHSEKYIPIETDVLITHEPPVMILDESSGTHWGNATLRNRVLKVKPRYHFFGHAHDAFGTEKHDGIVFSNGAMLDDNYNMRNKPKKFILNIQ
;
A
#
# COMPACT_ATOMS: atom_id res chain seq x y z
N MET A 1 -6.17 5.57 -16.07
CA MET A 1 -5.37 4.53 -15.35
C MET A 1 -6.26 3.74 -14.40
N ARG A 2 -6.15 2.43 -14.41
CA ARG A 2 -6.85 1.52 -13.48
C ARG A 2 -5.84 1.01 -12.46
N ILE A 3 -6.14 1.17 -11.17
CA ILE A 3 -5.26 0.75 -10.08
C ILE A 3 -5.96 -0.35 -9.28
N LEU A 4 -5.26 -1.44 -8.99
CA LEU A 4 -5.69 -2.50 -8.07
C LEU A 4 -4.92 -2.34 -6.77
N GLN A 5 -5.62 -2.23 -5.65
CA GLN A 5 -5.04 -2.14 -4.31
C GLN A 5 -5.20 -3.44 -3.55
N ILE A 6 -4.12 -3.85 -2.88
CA ILE A 6 -4.06 -4.93 -1.88
C ILE A 6 -3.12 -4.50 -0.74
N SER A 7 -3.23 -5.13 0.40
CA SER A 7 -2.36 -4.95 1.57
C SER A 7 -2.48 -6.15 2.51
N ASP A 8 -1.57 -6.31 3.46
CA ASP A 8 -1.67 -7.24 4.59
C ASP A 8 -1.94 -8.68 4.10
N THR A 9 -1.06 -9.20 3.28
CA THR A 9 -1.18 -10.57 2.74
C THR A 9 -0.48 -11.62 3.59
N HIS A 10 0.48 -11.25 4.45
CA HIS A 10 1.17 -12.11 5.42
C HIS A 10 1.41 -13.53 4.89
N ASN A 11 2.22 -13.64 3.84
CA ASN A 11 2.57 -14.89 3.13
C ASN A 11 1.38 -15.65 2.50
N LYS A 12 0.17 -15.06 2.46
CA LYS A 12 -0.99 -15.69 1.84
C LYS A 12 -1.30 -15.16 0.44
N HIS A 13 -0.38 -14.39 -0.14
CA HIS A 13 -0.51 -13.81 -1.49
C HIS A 13 -0.81 -14.85 -2.57
N GLN A 14 -0.31 -16.10 -2.43
CA GLN A 14 -0.62 -17.22 -3.34
C GLN A 14 -2.12 -17.58 -3.40
N GLN A 15 -2.91 -17.18 -2.39
CA GLN A 15 -4.37 -17.40 -2.38
C GLN A 15 -5.11 -16.37 -3.24
N LEU A 16 -4.46 -15.27 -3.63
CA LEU A 16 -5.02 -14.24 -4.49
C LEU A 16 -5.00 -14.69 -5.96
N THR A 17 -5.88 -15.62 -6.27
CA THR A 17 -6.09 -16.09 -7.64
C THR A 17 -7.09 -15.19 -8.39
N ASN A 18 -6.97 -15.10 -9.71
CA ASN A 18 -7.91 -14.34 -10.56
C ASN A 18 -8.04 -12.85 -10.20
N LEU A 19 -6.91 -12.18 -9.99
CA LEU A 19 -6.87 -10.74 -9.74
C LEU A 19 -7.56 -9.97 -10.87
N PRO A 20 -8.40 -8.95 -10.56
CA PRO A 20 -9.03 -8.11 -11.57
C PRO A 20 -8.01 -7.38 -12.44
N ALA A 21 -8.23 -7.33 -13.74
CA ALA A 21 -7.33 -6.61 -14.66
C ALA A 21 -7.26 -5.11 -14.34
N ALA A 22 -6.04 -4.59 -14.21
CA ALA A 22 -5.71 -3.19 -13.98
C ALA A 22 -4.39 -2.85 -14.69
N ASP A 23 -4.04 -1.58 -14.75
CA ASP A 23 -2.78 -1.12 -15.34
C ASP A 23 -1.66 -1.15 -14.28
N VAL A 24 -2.02 -0.82 -13.03
CA VAL A 24 -1.11 -0.80 -11.87
C VAL A 24 -1.69 -1.68 -10.76
N ILE A 25 -0.83 -2.47 -10.09
CA ILE A 25 -1.13 -3.07 -8.80
C ILE A 25 -0.30 -2.39 -7.71
N VAL A 26 -0.92 -2.10 -6.56
CA VAL A 26 -0.29 -1.50 -5.39
C VAL A 26 -0.45 -2.43 -4.20
N HIS A 27 0.66 -2.78 -3.53
CA HIS A 27 0.68 -3.48 -2.25
C HIS A 27 1.12 -2.53 -1.14
N CYS A 28 0.26 -2.31 -0.13
CA CYS A 28 0.48 -1.30 0.91
C CYS A 28 1.20 -1.84 2.16
N GLY A 29 2.10 -2.83 2.01
CA GLY A 29 2.89 -3.39 3.10
C GLY A 29 2.27 -4.62 3.77
N ASP A 30 3.04 -5.22 4.69
CA ASP A 30 2.75 -6.48 5.38
C ASP A 30 2.49 -7.64 4.40
N PHE A 31 3.42 -7.83 3.47
CA PHE A 31 3.40 -8.97 2.58
C PHE A 31 4.06 -10.21 3.20
N THR A 32 4.91 -10.03 4.22
CA THR A 32 5.51 -11.11 5.02
C THR A 32 4.76 -11.31 6.35
N GLU A 33 5.02 -12.41 7.03
CA GLU A 33 4.51 -12.69 8.38
C GLU A 33 5.59 -12.47 9.45
N GLN A 34 6.81 -12.96 9.21
CA GLN A 34 7.94 -12.86 10.14
C GLN A 34 9.03 -11.90 9.66
N GLY A 35 8.93 -11.38 8.45
CA GLY A 35 9.88 -10.44 7.88
C GLY A 35 11.22 -11.08 7.49
N THR A 36 11.25 -12.35 7.16
CA THR A 36 12.47 -13.05 6.73
C THR A 36 12.78 -12.79 5.26
N GLU A 37 14.05 -12.93 4.88
CA GLU A 37 14.47 -12.85 3.47
C GLU A 37 13.77 -13.89 2.59
N GLU A 38 13.53 -15.10 3.10
CA GLU A 38 12.83 -16.16 2.38
C GLU A 38 11.38 -15.75 2.04
N GLU A 39 10.69 -15.14 3.00
CA GLU A 39 9.32 -14.64 2.79
C GLU A 39 9.27 -13.50 1.77
N VAL A 40 10.25 -12.59 1.84
CA VAL A 40 10.38 -11.50 0.86
C VAL A 40 10.62 -12.05 -0.53
N LEU A 41 11.52 -13.03 -0.68
CA LEU A 41 11.79 -13.67 -1.98
C LEU A 41 10.58 -14.42 -2.53
N ASP A 42 9.79 -15.10 -1.68
CA ASP A 42 8.54 -15.76 -2.10
C ASP A 42 7.52 -14.74 -2.61
N PHE A 43 7.34 -13.62 -1.87
CA PHE A 43 6.48 -12.53 -2.31
C PHE A 43 6.96 -11.90 -3.63
N LEU A 44 8.24 -11.56 -3.74
CA LEU A 44 8.79 -10.92 -4.93
C LEU A 44 8.65 -11.81 -6.17
N ASN A 45 8.94 -13.11 -6.04
CA ASN A 45 8.77 -14.07 -7.13
C ASN A 45 7.31 -14.10 -7.63
N TRP A 46 6.35 -14.11 -6.71
CA TRP A 46 4.94 -14.05 -7.07
C TRP A 46 4.56 -12.69 -7.67
N PHE A 47 4.97 -11.59 -7.04
CA PHE A 47 4.54 -10.24 -7.42
C PHE A 47 5.07 -9.81 -8.77
N ILE A 48 6.32 -10.17 -9.09
CA ILE A 48 6.99 -9.88 -10.38
C ILE A 48 6.25 -10.57 -11.53
N GLU A 49 5.78 -11.80 -11.34
CA GLU A 49 5.10 -12.59 -12.38
C GLU A 49 3.64 -12.14 -12.63
N LEU A 50 3.07 -11.27 -11.79
CA LEU A 50 1.70 -10.80 -12.00
C LEU A 50 1.55 -10.02 -13.31
N PRO A 51 0.44 -10.18 -14.05
CA PRO A 51 0.24 -9.60 -15.38
C PRO A 51 -0.19 -8.12 -15.33
N PHE A 52 0.49 -7.29 -14.53
CA PHE A 52 0.25 -5.85 -14.48
C PHE A 52 1.40 -5.09 -15.14
N GLU A 53 1.06 -4.02 -15.85
CA GLU A 53 2.05 -3.18 -16.54
C GLU A 53 3.02 -2.54 -15.54
N HIS A 54 2.49 -2.05 -14.40
CA HIS A 54 3.29 -1.52 -13.29
C HIS A 54 2.89 -2.16 -11.98
N LYS A 55 3.87 -2.37 -11.10
CA LYS A 55 3.73 -2.96 -9.79
C LYS A 55 4.42 -2.08 -8.76
N ILE A 56 3.70 -1.67 -7.74
CA ILE A 56 4.22 -0.79 -6.68
C ILE A 56 4.03 -1.51 -5.34
N PHE A 57 5.05 -1.48 -4.48
CA PHE A 57 4.92 -1.95 -3.10
C PHE A 57 5.77 -1.12 -2.14
N ILE A 58 5.35 -1.12 -0.89
CA ILE A 58 6.04 -0.53 0.25
C ILE A 58 6.17 -1.58 1.35
N THR A 59 6.96 -1.30 2.38
CA THR A 59 7.01 -2.14 3.59
C THR A 59 5.90 -1.77 4.57
N GLY A 60 5.46 -2.76 5.35
CA GLY A 60 4.70 -2.60 6.57
C GLY A 60 5.52 -2.98 7.81
N ASN A 61 4.85 -3.14 8.95
CA ASN A 61 5.53 -3.46 10.21
C ASN A 61 6.00 -4.91 10.32
N HIS A 62 5.50 -5.82 9.50
CA HIS A 62 5.97 -7.19 9.44
C HIS A 62 7.14 -7.40 8.46
N ASP A 63 7.42 -6.48 7.56
CA ASP A 63 8.45 -6.63 6.52
C ASP A 63 9.86 -6.25 7.02
N LEU A 64 10.26 -6.83 8.16
CA LEU A 64 11.39 -6.41 9.01
C LEU A 64 12.73 -6.33 8.27
N CYS A 65 13.06 -7.30 7.42
CA CYS A 65 14.36 -7.33 6.75
C CYS A 65 14.54 -6.22 5.70
N LEU A 66 13.44 -5.53 5.34
CA LEU A 66 13.47 -4.42 4.37
C LEU A 66 13.31 -3.03 5.00
N TRP A 67 13.18 -2.90 6.32
CA TRP A 67 12.93 -1.59 6.94
C TRP A 67 14.02 -0.56 6.65
N ASP A 68 15.29 -0.98 6.66
CA ASP A 68 16.44 -0.11 6.38
C ASP A 68 16.91 -0.21 4.91
N ALA A 69 16.18 -0.94 4.06
CA ALA A 69 16.55 -1.10 2.66
C ALA A 69 16.17 0.16 1.87
N GLU A 70 17.17 0.84 1.32
CA GLU A 70 16.91 1.97 0.42
C GLU A 70 16.43 1.50 -0.96
N ASP A 71 16.88 0.33 -1.42
CA ASP A 71 16.55 -0.24 -2.72
C ASP A 71 16.65 -1.77 -2.68
N ILE A 72 16.07 -2.43 -3.67
CA ILE A 72 16.21 -3.86 -3.91
C ILE A 72 16.86 -4.04 -5.28
N GLU A 73 18.05 -4.64 -5.29
CA GLU A 73 18.80 -4.87 -6.52
C GLU A 73 18.04 -5.79 -7.48
N GLU A 74 18.27 -5.63 -8.78
CA GLU A 74 17.73 -6.48 -9.86
C GLU A 74 16.21 -6.52 -10.02
N LEU A 75 15.45 -5.61 -9.39
CA LEU A 75 14.03 -5.50 -9.68
C LEU A 75 13.77 -5.13 -11.16
N PRO A 76 12.79 -5.76 -11.83
CA PRO A 76 12.35 -5.34 -13.14
C PRO A 76 11.93 -3.86 -13.16
N LYS A 77 12.20 -3.15 -14.25
CA LYS A 77 11.93 -1.70 -14.37
C LYS A 77 10.49 -1.26 -14.11
N ASN A 78 9.56 -2.18 -14.23
CA ASN A 78 8.14 -1.96 -13.98
C ASN A 78 7.69 -2.37 -12.56
N VAL A 79 8.63 -2.74 -11.69
CA VAL A 79 8.40 -3.05 -10.29
C VAL A 79 9.06 -1.96 -9.44
N HIS A 80 8.27 -1.24 -8.67
CA HIS A 80 8.70 -0.07 -7.92
C HIS A 80 8.59 -0.35 -6.41
N PHE A 81 9.74 -0.48 -5.75
CA PHE A 81 9.85 -0.46 -4.30
C PHE A 81 9.95 0.99 -3.83
N LEU A 82 8.94 1.47 -3.12
CA LEU A 82 8.89 2.87 -2.68
C LEU A 82 9.13 2.99 -1.17
N GLN A 83 10.37 3.32 -0.80
CA GLN A 83 10.79 3.65 0.57
C GLN A 83 11.15 5.14 0.61
N ASP A 84 10.21 6.01 1.03
CA ASP A 84 10.31 7.48 0.98
C ASP A 84 10.62 8.00 -0.43
N ARG A 85 10.11 7.33 -1.44
CA ARG A 85 10.40 7.62 -2.85
C ARG A 85 9.12 7.84 -3.65
N SER A 86 9.29 8.60 -4.72
CA SER A 86 8.25 8.78 -5.75
C SER A 86 8.57 7.97 -6.99
N CYS A 87 7.53 7.54 -7.69
CA CYS A 87 7.61 7.20 -9.10
C CYS A 87 6.51 7.94 -9.87
N GLU A 88 6.71 8.14 -11.16
CA GLU A 88 5.72 8.73 -12.06
C GLU A 88 5.31 7.72 -13.12
N ILE A 89 4.02 7.49 -13.25
CA ILE A 89 3.43 6.57 -14.22
C ILE A 89 2.33 7.33 -14.96
N GLU A 90 2.47 7.48 -16.27
CA GLU A 90 1.52 8.21 -17.13
C GLU A 90 1.14 9.61 -16.58
N GLY A 91 2.11 10.33 -16.03
CA GLY A 91 1.92 11.69 -15.49
C GLY A 91 1.28 11.75 -14.10
N LEU A 92 0.98 10.61 -13.47
CA LEU A 92 0.54 10.53 -12.06
C LEU A 92 1.73 10.27 -11.15
N LYS A 93 1.85 11.06 -10.08
CA LYS A 93 2.91 10.96 -9.08
C LYS A 93 2.48 10.09 -7.90
N PHE A 94 3.11 8.94 -7.78
CA PHE A 94 2.98 8.04 -6.64
C PHE A 94 4.08 8.32 -5.63
N PHE A 95 3.76 8.30 -4.34
CA PHE A 95 4.74 8.36 -3.26
C PHE A 95 4.45 7.28 -2.24
N GLY A 96 5.47 6.47 -1.92
CA GLY A 96 5.43 5.49 -0.84
C GLY A 96 6.17 6.02 0.39
N LEU A 97 5.48 6.12 1.53
CA LEU A 97 6.10 6.42 2.81
C LEU A 97 6.54 5.11 3.46
N ALA A 98 7.82 4.99 3.80
CA ALA A 98 8.34 3.87 4.54
C ALA A 98 7.67 3.74 5.92
N TYR A 99 7.48 2.49 6.40
CA TYR A 99 6.91 2.25 7.71
C TYR A 99 7.73 2.95 8.82
N ASN A 100 7.04 3.61 9.75
CA ASN A 100 7.63 4.35 10.88
C ASN A 100 8.58 5.51 10.48
N HIS A 101 8.52 5.99 9.23
CA HIS A 101 9.24 7.17 8.78
C HIS A 101 8.41 8.44 8.91
N SER A 102 9.09 9.60 8.78
CA SER A 102 8.45 10.89 9.03
C SER A 102 7.60 11.36 7.85
N GLU A 103 6.35 11.69 8.10
CA GLU A 103 5.37 12.19 7.14
C GLU A 103 5.79 13.51 6.47
N LYS A 104 6.76 14.21 7.04
CA LYS A 104 7.31 15.44 6.45
C LYS A 104 7.91 15.24 5.06
N TYR A 105 8.36 14.01 4.77
CA TYR A 105 8.95 13.65 3.48
C TYR A 105 7.93 13.51 2.35
N ILE A 106 6.64 13.39 2.65
CA ILE A 106 5.58 13.29 1.62
C ILE A 106 5.57 14.59 0.80
N PRO A 107 5.83 14.55 -0.53
CA PRO A 107 5.81 15.73 -1.39
C PRO A 107 4.40 16.32 -1.53
N ILE A 108 4.33 17.65 -1.77
CA ILE A 108 3.02 18.33 -1.92
C ILE A 108 2.33 17.93 -3.23
N GLU A 109 3.09 17.59 -4.28
CA GLU A 109 2.56 17.24 -5.60
C GLU A 109 2.21 15.75 -5.73
N THR A 110 1.99 15.03 -4.63
CA THR A 110 1.62 13.61 -4.64
C THR A 110 0.18 13.45 -5.09
N ASP A 111 -0.06 12.69 -6.17
CA ASP A 111 -1.42 12.32 -6.62
C ASP A 111 -1.94 11.09 -5.89
N VAL A 112 -1.09 10.07 -5.72
CA VAL A 112 -1.41 8.81 -5.03
C VAL A 112 -0.40 8.60 -3.92
N LEU A 113 -0.86 8.71 -2.68
CA LEU A 113 -0.07 8.41 -1.50
C LEU A 113 -0.28 6.96 -1.09
N ILE A 114 0.82 6.28 -0.76
CA ILE A 114 0.82 4.90 -0.26
C ILE A 114 1.53 4.91 1.09
N THR A 115 0.84 4.46 2.13
CA THR A 115 1.41 4.25 3.47
C THR A 115 0.98 2.88 3.98
N HIS A 116 1.66 2.33 4.97
CA HIS A 116 1.15 1.13 5.61
C HIS A 116 0.11 1.48 6.67
N GLU A 117 0.47 2.39 7.60
CA GLU A 117 -0.45 2.87 8.63
C GLU A 117 -1.57 3.73 8.05
N PRO A 118 -2.80 3.61 8.60
CA PRO A 118 -3.90 4.52 8.29
C PRO A 118 -3.71 5.90 8.95
N PRO A 119 -4.32 6.97 8.45
CA PRO A 119 -4.48 8.21 9.18
C PRO A 119 -5.52 8.03 10.31
N VAL A 120 -5.26 8.59 11.50
CA VAL A 120 -6.16 8.42 12.66
C VAL A 120 -7.61 8.81 12.32
N MET A 121 -8.57 8.03 12.83
CA MET A 121 -10.02 8.18 12.61
C MET A 121 -10.47 8.06 11.15
N ILE A 122 -9.69 7.36 10.33
CA ILE A 122 -10.04 7.08 8.92
C ILE A 122 -9.69 5.63 8.61
N LEU A 123 -10.69 4.74 8.63
CA LEU A 123 -10.53 3.31 8.37
C LEU A 123 -9.36 2.68 9.17
N ASP A 124 -9.28 3.01 10.46
CA ASP A 124 -8.16 2.70 11.35
C ASP A 124 -8.54 1.89 12.58
N GLU A 125 -9.82 1.54 12.75
CA GLU A 125 -10.29 0.78 13.90
C GLU A 125 -10.25 -0.72 13.61
N SER A 126 -9.54 -1.46 14.45
CA SER A 126 -9.50 -2.92 14.44
C SER A 126 -9.52 -3.42 15.86
N SER A 127 -10.38 -4.41 16.16
CA SER A 127 -10.59 -4.98 17.50
C SER A 127 -10.84 -3.92 18.60
N GLY A 128 -11.59 -2.84 18.28
CA GLY A 128 -11.93 -1.77 19.21
C GLY A 128 -10.78 -0.80 19.53
N THR A 129 -9.69 -0.86 18.77
CA THR A 129 -8.53 0.04 18.92
C THR A 129 -8.33 0.84 17.63
N HIS A 130 -8.04 2.13 17.77
CA HIS A 130 -7.62 2.98 16.66
C HIS A 130 -6.11 2.87 16.47
N TRP A 131 -5.68 2.38 15.31
CA TRP A 131 -4.28 2.18 14.94
C TRP A 131 -3.70 3.30 14.08
N GLY A 132 -4.50 4.34 13.84
CA GLY A 132 -4.14 5.41 12.93
C GLY A 132 -3.14 6.42 13.50
N ASN A 133 -2.38 7.03 12.60
CA ASN A 133 -1.35 8.01 12.90
C ASN A 133 -1.89 9.44 12.74
N ALA A 134 -1.83 10.25 13.82
CA ALA A 134 -2.36 11.62 13.85
C ALA A 134 -1.50 12.61 13.04
N THR A 135 -0.18 12.43 13.05
CA THR A 135 0.74 13.30 12.29
C THR A 135 0.61 13.02 10.79
N LEU A 136 0.44 11.75 10.41
CA LEU A 136 0.11 11.35 9.05
C LEU A 136 -1.20 12.02 8.57
N ARG A 137 -2.27 11.96 9.38
CA ARG A 137 -3.53 12.63 9.02
C ARG A 137 -3.34 14.11 8.72
N ASN A 138 -2.63 14.82 9.60
CA ASN A 138 -2.36 16.25 9.43
C ASN A 138 -1.56 16.53 8.14
N ARG A 139 -0.60 15.67 7.81
CA ARG A 139 0.18 15.79 6.59
C ARG A 139 -0.66 15.52 5.35
N VAL A 140 -1.46 14.46 5.34
CA VAL A 140 -2.35 14.07 4.23
C VAL A 140 -3.35 15.18 3.92
N LEU A 141 -3.99 15.78 4.94
CA LEU A 141 -4.92 16.90 4.76
C LEU A 141 -4.24 18.18 4.21
N LYS A 142 -2.94 18.33 4.41
CA LYS A 142 -2.14 19.42 3.83
C LYS A 142 -1.71 19.13 2.39
N VAL A 143 -1.27 17.91 2.10
CA VAL A 143 -0.85 17.44 0.76
C VAL A 143 -2.04 17.33 -0.17
N LYS A 144 -3.17 16.82 0.32
CA LYS A 144 -4.42 16.56 -0.42
C LYS A 144 -4.20 15.69 -1.66
N PRO A 145 -3.61 14.48 -1.53
CA PRO A 145 -3.51 13.58 -2.65
C PRO A 145 -4.93 13.21 -3.16
N ARG A 146 -5.05 12.82 -4.40
CA ARG A 146 -6.34 12.33 -4.95
C ARG A 146 -6.76 11.01 -4.30
N TYR A 147 -5.77 10.14 -4.00
CA TYR A 147 -5.95 8.85 -3.34
C TYR A 147 -4.90 8.65 -2.25
N HIS A 148 -5.34 8.08 -1.14
CA HIS A 148 -4.46 7.59 -0.08
C HIS A 148 -4.77 6.11 0.17
N PHE A 149 -3.85 5.23 -0.20
CA PHE A 149 -3.94 3.79 -0.04
C PHE A 149 -3.12 3.32 1.16
N PHE A 150 -3.69 2.45 1.98
CA PHE A 150 -3.04 1.91 3.18
C PHE A 150 -3.65 0.56 3.57
N GLY A 151 -3.18 -0.04 4.68
CA GLY A 151 -3.64 -1.30 5.25
C GLY A 151 -3.62 -1.28 6.78
N HIS A 152 -2.89 -2.23 7.38
CA HIS A 152 -2.57 -2.34 8.82
C HIS A 152 -3.77 -2.65 9.73
N ALA A 153 -4.82 -1.89 9.73
CA ALA A 153 -6.03 -2.14 10.50
C ALA A 153 -6.92 -3.15 9.74
N HIS A 154 -6.76 -4.44 10.02
CA HIS A 154 -7.33 -5.53 9.24
C HIS A 154 -8.85 -5.47 9.13
N ASP A 155 -9.55 -5.24 10.25
CA ASP A 155 -11.01 -5.18 10.26
C ASP A 155 -11.58 -3.87 9.69
N ALA A 156 -10.72 -2.87 9.45
CA ALA A 156 -11.12 -1.58 8.87
C ALA A 156 -11.12 -1.56 7.32
N PHE A 157 -11.07 -2.73 6.67
CA PHE A 157 -11.17 -2.80 5.21
C PHE A 157 -12.33 -1.96 4.69
N GLY A 158 -12.06 -0.95 3.88
CA GLY A 158 -13.09 -0.02 3.46
C GLY A 158 -12.57 1.04 2.50
N THR A 159 -13.48 1.88 2.00
CA THR A 159 -13.17 3.07 1.21
C THR A 159 -14.09 4.18 1.65
N GLU A 160 -13.54 5.36 1.91
CA GLU A 160 -14.32 6.56 2.24
C GLU A 160 -13.72 7.80 1.60
N LYS A 161 -14.50 8.88 1.53
CA LYS A 161 -14.07 10.14 0.91
C LYS A 161 -14.24 11.29 1.88
N HIS A 162 -13.13 12.01 2.16
CA HIS A 162 -13.08 13.21 2.98
C HIS A 162 -12.27 14.30 2.28
N ASP A 163 -12.73 15.53 2.32
CA ASP A 163 -12.03 16.72 1.78
C ASP A 163 -11.52 16.57 0.34
N GLY A 164 -12.23 15.80 -0.46
CA GLY A 164 -11.87 15.51 -1.84
C GLY A 164 -10.89 14.34 -2.02
N ILE A 165 -10.32 13.81 -0.95
CA ILE A 165 -9.39 12.67 -0.94
C ILE A 165 -10.18 11.37 -0.84
N VAL A 166 -9.82 10.37 -1.62
CA VAL A 166 -10.31 8.99 -1.49
C VAL A 166 -9.34 8.21 -0.63
N PHE A 167 -9.78 7.80 0.56
CA PHE A 167 -9.04 6.93 1.47
C PHE A 167 -9.46 5.49 1.26
N SER A 168 -8.50 4.57 1.29
CA SER A 168 -8.79 3.14 1.14
C SER A 168 -7.85 2.28 1.97
N ASN A 169 -8.44 1.53 2.90
CA ASN A 169 -7.77 0.44 3.59
C ASN A 169 -7.95 -0.84 2.75
N GLY A 170 -6.84 -1.40 2.26
CA GLY A 170 -6.79 -2.54 1.34
C GLY A 170 -6.43 -3.87 2.00
N ALA A 171 -6.51 -4.00 3.33
CA ALA A 171 -6.17 -5.24 4.05
C ALA A 171 -6.93 -6.45 3.51
N MET A 172 -6.19 -7.48 3.09
CA MET A 172 -6.79 -8.69 2.51
C MET A 172 -7.26 -9.67 3.57
N LEU A 173 -6.61 -9.66 4.74
CA LEU A 173 -6.92 -10.54 5.86
C LEU A 173 -7.80 -9.83 6.91
N ASP A 174 -8.54 -10.62 7.69
CA ASP A 174 -9.19 -10.18 8.93
C ASP A 174 -8.24 -10.29 10.14
N ASP A 175 -8.64 -9.83 11.32
CA ASP A 175 -7.85 -9.90 12.57
C ASP A 175 -7.51 -11.34 13.02
N ASN A 176 -8.14 -12.36 12.44
CA ASN A 176 -7.79 -13.76 12.63
C ASN A 176 -6.87 -14.28 11.54
N TYR A 177 -6.32 -13.40 10.70
CA TYR A 177 -5.46 -13.73 9.57
C TYR A 177 -6.12 -14.65 8.52
N ASN A 178 -7.44 -14.61 8.37
CA ASN A 178 -8.13 -15.31 7.30
C ASN A 178 -8.25 -14.41 6.06
N MET A 179 -8.02 -14.97 4.87
CA MET A 179 -8.28 -14.29 3.61
C MET A 179 -9.77 -14.04 3.46
N ARG A 180 -10.23 -12.80 3.64
CA ARG A 180 -11.65 -12.44 3.70
C ARG A 180 -12.05 -11.42 2.64
N ASN A 181 -11.18 -10.49 2.37
CA ASN A 181 -11.47 -9.34 1.54
C ASN A 181 -11.09 -9.58 0.07
N LYS A 182 -11.55 -8.70 -0.81
CA LYS A 182 -11.23 -8.75 -2.24
C LYS A 182 -10.44 -7.51 -2.65
N PRO A 183 -9.48 -7.65 -3.58
CA PRO A 183 -8.74 -6.51 -4.11
C PRO A 183 -9.65 -5.39 -4.60
N LYS A 184 -9.29 -4.15 -4.29
CA LYS A 184 -10.06 -2.96 -4.65
C LYS A 184 -9.55 -2.34 -5.94
N LYS A 185 -10.47 -2.02 -6.84
CA LYS A 185 -10.14 -1.39 -8.13
C LYS A 185 -10.59 0.05 -8.17
N PHE A 186 -9.68 0.94 -8.55
CA PHE A 186 -9.90 2.38 -8.72
C PHE A 186 -9.65 2.78 -10.16
N ILE A 187 -10.33 3.85 -10.61
CA ILE A 187 -10.13 4.44 -11.93
C ILE A 187 -9.74 5.90 -11.73
N LEU A 188 -8.52 6.24 -12.12
CA LEU A 188 -8.00 7.60 -12.09
C LEU A 188 -8.04 8.18 -13.50
N ASN A 189 -8.72 9.31 -13.66
CA ASN A 189 -8.66 10.06 -14.90
C ASN A 189 -7.34 10.83 -14.92
N ILE A 190 -6.53 10.61 -15.95
CA ILE A 190 -5.36 11.41 -16.27
C ILE A 190 -5.91 12.70 -16.88
N GLN A 191 -5.61 13.84 -16.28
CA GLN A 191 -5.99 15.15 -16.81
C GLN A 191 -4.95 15.65 -17.78
#